data_4dfa73c01e6b0a81b0c4de52031c4245
#
_entry.id   4dfa73c01e6b0a81b0c4de52031c4245
#
_cell.length_a   1.000
_cell.length_b   1.000
_cell.length_c   1.000
_cell.angle_alpha   90.00
_cell.angle_beta   90.00
_cell.angle_gamma   90.00
#
_symmetry.space_group_name_H-M   'P 1'
#
loop_
_entity.id
_entity.type
_entity.pdbx_description
1 polymer ?
#
loop_
_entity_poly.entity_id
_entity_poly.type
_entity_poly.pdbx_seq_one_letter_code
_entity_poly.pdbx_strand_id
1 'polypeptide(L)'
;MELLNLIFRLGVLFAIYGFLWLFIEMGFTFLRAGRPKTIIETYIIKSVKYLFLVNVTFLFCLDLNKNDISIYNAMPSAIILLTYFIGKLQQKQQQLQMLGPLNATIGKDDFNLKSEIILITVSIALFIGFLFFPQYSNNAVANWFKSSIIDIETTVIIGFVFKIIGFFFLVSMIFKMLNAINYILSGKPIVDVRTSFQSKKKDDDQFDDFEEIKEE
;
A
#
# COMPACT_ATOMS: atom_id res chain seq x y z
N MET A 1 -23.58 -7.07 8.35
CA MET A 1 -23.32 -7.59 6.99
C MET A 1 -22.82 -6.49 6.03
N GLU A 2 -23.35 -5.28 6.11
CA GLU A 2 -22.98 -4.18 5.19
C GLU A 2 -21.50 -3.74 5.32
N LEU A 3 -20.97 -3.62 6.54
CA LEU A 3 -19.59 -3.21 6.77
C LEU A 3 -18.57 -4.20 6.16
N LEU A 4 -18.81 -5.51 6.34
CA LEU A 4 -17.91 -6.55 5.78
C LEU A 4 -17.91 -6.52 4.25
N ASN A 5 -19.09 -6.31 3.65
CA ASN A 5 -19.23 -6.16 2.21
C ASN A 5 -18.50 -4.90 1.70
N LEU A 6 -18.65 -3.77 2.41
CA LEU A 6 -17.93 -2.54 2.11
C LEU A 6 -16.42 -2.75 2.14
N ILE A 7 -15.91 -3.38 3.22
CA ILE A 7 -14.49 -3.66 3.39
C ILE A 7 -13.97 -4.54 2.24
N PHE A 8 -14.72 -5.60 1.90
CA PHE A 8 -14.35 -6.49 0.81
C PHE A 8 -14.29 -5.76 -0.54
N ARG A 9 -15.32 -4.98 -0.87
CA ARG A 9 -15.36 -4.21 -2.12
C ARG A 9 -14.26 -3.15 -2.21
N LEU A 10 -13.90 -2.52 -1.10
CA LEU A 10 -12.74 -1.62 -1.05
C LEU A 10 -11.42 -2.36 -1.29
N GLY A 11 -11.28 -3.59 -0.79
CA GLY A 11 -10.10 -4.41 -1.10
C GLY A 11 -9.98 -4.73 -2.59
N VAL A 12 -11.09 -5.09 -3.23
CA VAL A 12 -11.16 -5.32 -4.68
C VAL A 12 -10.82 -4.03 -5.43
N LEU A 13 -11.40 -2.89 -5.02
CA LEU A 13 -11.10 -1.57 -5.59
C LEU A 13 -9.59 -1.27 -5.53
N PHE A 14 -8.95 -1.45 -4.38
CA PHE A 14 -7.52 -1.18 -4.24
C PHE A 14 -6.65 -2.11 -5.09
N ALA A 15 -7.06 -3.38 -5.25
CA ALA A 15 -6.36 -4.33 -6.09
C ALA A 15 -6.46 -3.92 -7.57
N ILE A 16 -7.67 -3.62 -8.07
CA ILE A 16 -7.90 -3.20 -9.45
C ILE A 16 -7.24 -1.83 -9.71
N TYR A 17 -7.37 -0.88 -8.78
CA TYR A 17 -6.72 0.42 -8.89
C TYR A 17 -5.19 0.27 -8.99
N GLY A 18 -4.60 -0.58 -8.17
CA GLY A 18 -3.16 -0.88 -8.22
C GLY A 18 -2.73 -1.47 -9.56
N PHE A 19 -3.56 -2.35 -10.12
CA PHE A 19 -3.35 -2.94 -11.43
C PHE A 19 -3.43 -1.89 -12.56
N LEU A 20 -4.46 -1.06 -12.60
CA LEU A 20 -4.58 0.03 -13.58
C LEU A 20 -3.41 1.00 -13.48
N TRP A 21 -2.99 1.32 -12.26
CA TRP A 21 -1.87 2.21 -12.04
C TRP A 21 -0.54 1.63 -12.53
N LEU A 22 -0.39 0.31 -12.51
CA LEU A 22 0.80 -0.37 -13.05
C LEU A 22 0.95 -0.09 -14.55
N PHE A 23 -0.15 -0.09 -15.32
CA PHE A 23 -0.11 0.27 -16.73
C PHE A 23 0.31 1.72 -16.94
N ILE A 24 -0.18 2.63 -16.11
CA ILE A 24 0.22 4.05 -16.16
C ILE A 24 1.72 4.18 -15.88
N GLU A 25 2.25 3.54 -14.84
CA GLU A 25 3.68 3.54 -14.52
C GLU A 25 4.53 2.91 -15.63
N MET A 26 4.03 1.84 -16.25
CA MET A 26 4.66 1.21 -17.40
C MET A 26 4.71 2.17 -18.59
N GLY A 27 3.61 2.86 -18.88
CA GLY A 27 3.55 3.91 -19.92
C GLY A 27 4.58 5.01 -19.69
N PHE A 28 4.69 5.54 -18.46
CA PHE A 28 5.73 6.52 -18.11
C PHE A 28 7.14 5.97 -18.28
N THR A 29 7.36 4.70 -18.00
CA THR A 29 8.67 4.05 -18.19
C THR A 29 9.03 3.97 -19.67
N PHE A 30 8.09 3.61 -20.53
CA PHE A 30 8.30 3.63 -21.99
C PHE A 30 8.58 5.05 -22.52
N LEU A 31 7.82 6.05 -22.08
CA LEU A 31 8.02 7.43 -22.49
C LEU A 31 9.40 7.99 -22.09
N ARG A 32 10.00 7.47 -21.04
CA ARG A 32 11.35 7.87 -20.60
C ARG A 32 12.48 7.39 -21.50
N ALA A 33 12.25 6.41 -22.35
CA ALA A 33 13.28 5.87 -23.26
C ALA A 33 14.60 5.48 -22.51
N GLY A 34 14.48 4.84 -21.33
CA GLY A 34 15.63 4.37 -20.54
C GLY A 34 16.29 5.41 -19.64
N ARG A 35 15.81 6.64 -19.54
CA ARG A 35 16.33 7.64 -18.59
C ARG A 35 16.02 7.24 -17.15
N PRO A 36 16.98 7.42 -16.20
CA PRO A 36 16.73 7.13 -14.79
C PRO A 36 15.64 8.05 -14.22
N LYS A 37 14.86 7.53 -13.28
CA LYS A 37 13.85 8.31 -12.55
C LYS A 37 14.54 9.36 -11.69
N THR A 38 14.07 10.61 -11.75
CA THR A 38 14.45 11.61 -10.76
C THR A 38 13.60 11.45 -9.49
N ILE A 39 14.16 11.86 -8.35
CA ILE A 39 13.45 11.83 -7.05
C ILE A 39 12.14 12.61 -7.15
N ILE A 40 12.18 13.80 -7.75
CA ILE A 40 11.03 14.69 -7.91
C ILE A 40 9.93 14.01 -8.74
N GLU A 41 10.28 13.40 -9.87
CA GLU A 41 9.32 12.64 -10.68
C GLU A 41 8.67 11.50 -9.91
N THR A 42 9.45 10.77 -9.12
CA THR A 42 8.95 9.66 -8.31
C THR A 42 7.90 10.14 -7.31
N TYR A 43 8.16 11.26 -6.62
CA TYR A 43 7.21 11.83 -5.66
C TYR A 43 5.99 12.46 -6.33
N ILE A 44 6.13 13.10 -7.50
CA ILE A 44 5.00 13.65 -8.26
C ILE A 44 4.05 12.52 -8.68
N ILE A 45 4.58 11.45 -9.31
CA ILE A 45 3.77 10.31 -9.75
C ILE A 45 3.08 9.64 -8.55
N LYS A 46 3.78 9.51 -7.44
CA LYS A 46 3.26 8.94 -6.21
C LYS A 46 2.18 9.82 -5.57
N SER A 47 2.36 11.13 -5.58
CA SER A 47 1.35 12.10 -5.12
C SER A 47 0.08 11.98 -5.95
N VAL A 48 0.21 11.98 -7.26
CA VAL A 48 -0.93 11.82 -8.17
C VAL A 48 -1.65 10.49 -7.90
N LYS A 49 -0.90 9.39 -7.77
CA LYS A 49 -1.44 8.08 -7.42
C LYS A 49 -2.26 8.11 -6.13
N TYR A 50 -1.75 8.69 -5.07
CA TYR A 50 -2.43 8.72 -3.77
C TYR A 50 -3.65 9.63 -3.79
N LEU A 51 -3.56 10.81 -4.40
CA LEU A 51 -4.67 11.73 -4.50
C LEU A 51 -5.83 11.17 -5.35
N PHE A 52 -5.52 10.49 -6.46
CA PHE A 52 -6.55 9.80 -7.25
C PHE A 52 -7.14 8.59 -6.52
N LEU A 53 -6.34 7.81 -5.79
CA LEU A 53 -6.85 6.71 -4.99
C LEU A 53 -7.86 7.22 -3.95
N VAL A 54 -7.55 8.31 -3.26
CA VAL A 54 -8.46 8.95 -2.30
C VAL A 54 -9.76 9.36 -2.98
N ASN A 55 -9.65 10.01 -4.14
CA ASN A 55 -10.80 10.50 -4.88
C ASN A 55 -11.71 9.35 -5.35
N VAL A 56 -11.13 8.31 -5.97
CA VAL A 56 -11.88 7.14 -6.43
C VAL A 56 -12.52 6.41 -5.24
N THR A 57 -11.80 6.26 -4.12
CA THR A 57 -12.35 5.64 -2.91
C THR A 57 -13.54 6.43 -2.37
N PHE A 58 -13.45 7.76 -2.35
CA PHE A 58 -14.54 8.62 -1.91
C PHE A 58 -15.77 8.50 -2.81
N LEU A 59 -15.59 8.57 -4.13
CA LEU A 59 -16.67 8.39 -5.09
C LEU A 59 -17.35 7.01 -4.98
N PHE A 60 -16.56 5.98 -4.71
CA PHE A 60 -17.08 4.63 -4.49
C PHE A 60 -17.93 4.54 -3.22
N CYS A 61 -17.51 5.22 -2.14
CA CYS A 61 -18.31 5.31 -0.92
C CYS A 61 -19.63 6.06 -1.12
N LEU A 62 -19.61 7.12 -1.92
CA LEU A 62 -20.82 7.86 -2.28
C LEU A 62 -21.86 6.98 -2.95
N ASP A 63 -21.45 6.17 -3.94
CA ASP A 63 -22.35 5.27 -4.66
C ASP A 63 -22.93 4.19 -3.75
N LEU A 64 -22.12 3.61 -2.87
CA LEU A 64 -22.59 2.58 -1.94
C LEU A 64 -23.61 3.10 -0.94
N ASN A 65 -23.49 4.36 -0.55
CA ASN A 65 -24.37 5.00 0.43
C ASN A 65 -25.52 5.81 -0.22
N LYS A 66 -25.81 5.59 -1.50
CA LYS A 66 -26.89 6.27 -2.24
C LYS A 66 -26.82 7.80 -2.14
N ASN A 67 -25.62 8.37 -2.22
CA ASN A 67 -25.32 9.79 -2.07
C ASN A 67 -25.61 10.39 -0.68
N ASP A 68 -25.89 9.56 0.32
CA ASP A 68 -26.00 10.04 1.71
C ASP A 68 -24.59 10.07 2.37
N ILE A 69 -24.05 11.28 2.46
CA ILE A 69 -22.73 11.52 3.04
C ILE A 69 -22.88 11.75 4.53
N SER A 70 -23.04 10.68 5.27
CA SER A 70 -22.86 10.73 6.72
C SER A 70 -21.39 10.45 7.05
N ILE A 71 -20.83 11.22 8.01
CA ILE A 71 -19.49 10.99 8.53
C ILE A 71 -19.34 9.52 9.00
N TYR A 72 -20.39 8.96 9.61
CA TYR A 72 -20.42 7.58 10.08
C TYR A 72 -20.26 6.57 8.93
N ASN A 73 -20.85 6.83 7.76
CA ASN A 73 -20.78 5.95 6.60
C ASN A 73 -19.42 6.02 5.88
N ALA A 74 -18.72 7.16 5.98
CA ALA A 74 -17.41 7.38 5.37
C ALA A 74 -16.24 6.95 6.26
N MET A 75 -16.43 6.89 7.59
CA MET A 75 -15.39 6.52 8.56
C MET A 75 -14.71 5.16 8.25
N PRO A 76 -15.42 4.07 7.96
CA PRO A 76 -14.78 2.80 7.66
C PRO A 76 -13.83 2.89 6.47
N SER A 77 -14.21 3.63 5.43
CA SER A 77 -13.38 3.81 4.24
C SER A 77 -12.14 4.67 4.52
N ALA A 78 -12.27 5.70 5.36
CA ALA A 78 -11.13 6.49 5.80
C ALA A 78 -10.13 5.65 6.61
N ILE A 79 -10.60 4.80 7.51
CA ILE A 79 -9.77 3.89 8.31
C ILE A 79 -9.04 2.89 7.41
N ILE A 80 -9.74 2.30 6.43
CA ILE A 80 -9.17 1.36 5.49
C ILE A 80 -8.10 2.03 4.62
N LEU A 81 -8.38 3.23 4.13
CA LEU A 81 -7.45 4.02 3.33
C LEU A 81 -6.19 4.38 4.15
N LEU A 82 -6.36 4.81 5.39
CA LEU A 82 -5.25 5.09 6.31
C LEU A 82 -4.41 3.83 6.54
N THR A 83 -5.05 2.70 6.82
CA THR A 83 -4.37 1.41 7.02
C THR A 83 -3.60 0.98 5.77
N TYR A 84 -4.15 1.22 4.59
CA TYR A 84 -3.46 0.97 3.33
C TYR A 84 -2.17 1.80 3.20
N PHE A 85 -2.23 3.09 3.49
CA PHE A 85 -1.07 3.97 3.41
C PHE A 85 0.00 3.60 4.43
N ILE A 86 -0.39 3.35 5.69
CA ILE A 86 0.54 2.88 6.74
C ILE A 86 1.16 1.55 6.35
N GLY A 87 0.38 0.61 5.83
CA GLY A 87 0.88 -0.68 5.36
C GLY A 87 1.90 -0.55 4.22
N LYS A 88 1.71 0.39 3.30
CA LYS A 88 2.68 0.71 2.24
C LYS A 88 3.97 1.30 2.80
N LEU A 89 3.86 2.20 3.78
CA LEU A 89 5.01 2.79 4.46
C LEU A 89 5.83 1.73 5.18
N GLN A 90 5.19 0.86 5.97
CA GLN A 90 5.85 -0.24 6.68
C GLN A 90 6.53 -1.21 5.72
N GLN A 91 5.87 -1.60 4.63
CA GLN A 91 6.44 -2.48 3.62
C GLN A 91 7.72 -1.89 3.01
N LYS A 92 7.72 -0.59 2.71
CA LYS A 92 8.90 0.08 2.16
C LYS A 92 10.04 0.16 3.17
N GLN A 93 9.74 0.46 4.44
CA GLN A 93 10.73 0.45 5.52
C GLN A 93 11.36 -0.93 5.71
N GLN A 94 10.56 -2.00 5.70
CA GLN A 94 11.04 -3.37 5.81
C GLN A 94 11.94 -3.76 4.63
N GLN A 95 11.57 -3.41 3.41
CA GLN A 95 12.39 -3.64 2.21
C GLN A 95 13.76 -2.97 2.34
N LEU A 96 13.81 -1.71 2.79
CA LEU A 96 15.07 -1.00 2.98
C LEU A 96 15.95 -1.64 4.06
N GLN A 97 15.36 -2.15 5.14
CA GLN A 97 16.09 -2.82 6.20
C GLN A 97 16.66 -4.18 5.76
N MET A 98 15.95 -4.92 4.90
CA MET A 98 16.42 -6.21 4.37
C MET A 98 17.54 -6.04 3.34
N LEU A 99 17.48 -5.00 2.53
CA LEU A 99 18.43 -4.75 1.44
C LEU A 99 19.65 -3.92 1.87
N GLY A 100 19.62 -3.33 3.07
CA GLY A 100 20.63 -2.39 3.57
C GLY A 100 22.10 -2.86 3.49
N PRO A 101 22.43 -4.14 3.78
CA PRO A 101 23.82 -4.60 3.68
C PRO A 101 24.29 -4.94 2.26
N LEU A 102 23.36 -5.27 1.35
CA LEU A 102 23.69 -5.75 0.00
C LEU A 102 23.65 -4.66 -1.08
N ASN A 103 23.02 -3.53 -0.82
CA ASN A 103 22.73 -2.50 -1.81
C ASN A 103 23.51 -1.18 -1.65
N ALA A 104 24.70 -1.20 -1.11
CA ALA A 104 25.57 -0.01 -1.17
C ALA A 104 25.88 0.45 -2.61
N THR A 105 25.61 -0.40 -3.60
CA THR A 105 25.96 -0.18 -5.01
C THR A 105 24.79 -0.09 -5.98
N ILE A 106 23.56 -0.50 -5.58
CA ILE A 106 22.40 -0.51 -6.49
C ILE A 106 21.39 0.54 -6.02
N GLY A 107 21.47 1.74 -6.61
CA GLY A 107 20.46 2.79 -6.59
C GLY A 107 20.00 3.15 -5.17
N LYS A 108 20.52 4.23 -4.63
CA LYS A 108 19.86 4.97 -3.53
C LYS A 108 18.42 5.23 -3.98
N ASP A 109 17.50 4.32 -3.64
CA ASP A 109 16.09 4.64 -3.62
C ASP A 109 15.96 5.76 -2.59
N ASP A 110 15.79 6.98 -3.05
CA ASP A 110 15.68 8.19 -2.24
C ASP A 110 14.37 8.16 -1.45
N PHE A 111 14.28 7.21 -0.52
CA PHE A 111 13.15 7.09 0.39
C PHE A 111 13.32 8.12 1.51
N ASN A 112 12.52 9.16 1.44
CA ASN A 112 12.43 10.15 2.49
C ASN A 112 11.16 9.92 3.32
N LEU A 113 11.34 9.38 4.53
CA LEU A 113 10.23 9.10 5.46
C LEU A 113 9.36 10.33 5.72
N LYS A 114 9.97 11.51 5.84
CA LYS A 114 9.24 12.78 6.06
C LYS A 114 8.31 13.08 4.89
N SER A 115 8.79 12.97 3.66
CA SER A 115 7.98 13.19 2.45
C SER A 115 6.83 12.18 2.33
N GLU A 116 7.05 10.93 2.73
CA GLU A 116 6.01 9.91 2.74
C GLU A 116 4.90 10.23 3.75
N ILE A 117 5.27 10.61 4.97
CA ILE A 117 4.30 10.98 6.00
C ILE A 117 3.50 12.23 5.57
N ILE A 118 4.16 13.24 5.02
CA ILE A 118 3.49 14.44 4.50
C ILE A 118 2.47 14.04 3.41
N LEU A 119 2.88 13.18 2.48
CA LEU A 119 2.01 12.72 1.40
C LEU A 119 0.77 11.98 1.91
N ILE A 120 0.94 11.09 2.90
CA ILE A 120 -0.16 10.38 3.55
C ILE A 120 -1.08 11.37 4.27
N THR A 121 -0.52 12.31 5.02
CA THR A 121 -1.30 13.33 5.76
C THR A 121 -2.13 14.17 4.80
N VAL A 122 -1.54 14.65 3.70
CA VAL A 122 -2.25 15.41 2.67
C VAL A 122 -3.36 14.56 2.02
N SER A 123 -3.10 13.28 1.76
CA SER A 123 -4.08 12.36 1.18
C SER A 123 -5.29 12.15 2.10
N ILE A 124 -5.07 11.97 3.39
CA ILE A 124 -6.16 11.85 4.37
C ILE A 124 -6.90 13.18 4.56
N ALA A 125 -6.18 14.30 4.60
CA ALA A 125 -6.78 15.63 4.66
C ALA A 125 -7.70 15.90 3.45
N LEU A 126 -7.28 15.45 2.25
CA LEU A 126 -8.12 15.52 1.05
C LEU A 126 -9.39 14.68 1.19
N PHE A 127 -9.31 13.46 1.73
CA PHE A 127 -10.49 12.63 1.97
C PHE A 127 -11.48 13.32 2.90
N ILE A 128 -10.98 13.90 3.99
CA ILE A 128 -11.80 14.70 4.92
C ILE A 128 -12.37 15.93 4.22
N GLY A 129 -11.59 16.61 3.39
CA GLY A 129 -12.04 17.74 2.59
C GLY A 129 -13.21 17.41 1.66
N PHE A 130 -13.21 16.22 1.06
CA PHE A 130 -14.33 15.76 0.23
C PHE A 130 -15.61 15.46 1.02
N LEU A 131 -15.52 15.18 2.33
CA LEU A 131 -16.71 15.07 3.19
C LEU A 131 -17.44 16.41 3.33
N PHE A 132 -16.70 17.52 3.34
CA PHE A 132 -17.28 18.86 3.41
C PHE A 132 -17.67 19.42 2.03
N PHE A 133 -16.91 19.05 1.00
CA PHE A 133 -17.05 19.57 -0.36
C PHE A 133 -17.08 18.44 -1.40
N PRO A 134 -18.14 17.60 -1.41
CA PRO A 134 -18.20 16.40 -2.27
C PRO A 134 -18.18 16.71 -3.77
N GLN A 135 -18.61 17.92 -4.16
CA GLN A 135 -18.61 18.35 -5.56
C GLN A 135 -17.21 18.33 -6.20
N TYR A 136 -16.15 18.55 -5.45
CA TYR A 136 -14.78 18.52 -5.96
C TYR A 136 -14.24 17.10 -6.23
N SER A 137 -14.88 16.09 -5.68
CA SER A 137 -14.51 14.70 -5.97
C SER A 137 -14.97 14.26 -7.36
N ASN A 138 -16.01 14.88 -7.90
CA ASN A 138 -16.63 14.53 -9.18
C ASN A 138 -15.85 15.15 -10.35
N ASN A 139 -14.83 14.46 -10.84
CA ASN A 139 -14.06 14.85 -12.01
C ASN A 139 -13.99 13.72 -13.03
N ALA A 140 -13.75 14.06 -14.31
CA ALA A 140 -13.77 13.12 -15.43
C ALA A 140 -12.79 11.96 -15.23
N VAL A 141 -11.59 12.23 -14.71
CA VAL A 141 -10.54 11.21 -14.53
C VAL A 141 -10.91 10.24 -13.41
N ALA A 142 -11.37 10.74 -12.25
CA ALA A 142 -11.78 9.87 -11.15
C ALA A 142 -13.00 9.02 -11.51
N ASN A 143 -13.96 9.57 -12.25
CA ASN A 143 -15.10 8.82 -12.77
C ASN A 143 -14.68 7.76 -13.78
N TRP A 144 -13.72 8.05 -14.66
CA TRP A 144 -13.15 7.07 -15.56
C TRP A 144 -12.51 5.89 -14.80
N PHE A 145 -11.68 6.18 -13.79
CA PHE A 145 -11.12 5.14 -12.93
C PHE A 145 -12.20 4.31 -12.24
N LYS A 146 -13.19 4.98 -11.64
CA LYS A 146 -14.31 4.33 -10.97
C LYS A 146 -15.07 3.41 -11.92
N SER A 147 -15.45 3.89 -13.11
CA SER A 147 -16.15 3.08 -14.13
C SER A 147 -15.32 1.89 -14.57
N SER A 148 -14.03 2.10 -14.89
CA SER A 148 -13.11 1.03 -15.26
C SER A 148 -12.97 -0.04 -14.17
N ILE A 149 -12.95 0.36 -12.89
CA ILE A 149 -12.89 -0.58 -11.77
C ILE A 149 -14.18 -1.41 -11.70
N ILE A 150 -15.34 -0.77 -11.84
CA ILE A 150 -16.65 -1.46 -11.82
C ILE A 150 -16.76 -2.43 -13.02
N ASP A 151 -16.35 -2.00 -14.20
CA ASP A 151 -16.38 -2.82 -15.42
C ASP A 151 -15.48 -4.06 -15.26
N ILE A 152 -14.28 -3.90 -14.70
CA ILE A 152 -13.36 -5.01 -14.41
C ILE A 152 -13.95 -5.93 -13.33
N GLU A 153 -14.52 -5.38 -12.26
CA GLU A 153 -15.12 -6.13 -11.15
C GLU A 153 -16.30 -6.98 -11.64
N THR A 154 -17.10 -6.47 -12.59
CA THR A 154 -18.28 -7.15 -13.13
C THR A 154 -17.95 -8.16 -14.22
N THR A 155 -16.78 -8.11 -14.82
CA THR A 155 -16.35 -9.11 -15.81
C THR A 155 -16.19 -10.48 -15.16
N VAL A 156 -16.82 -11.51 -15.71
CA VAL A 156 -16.96 -12.83 -15.07
C VAL A 156 -15.62 -13.45 -14.68
N ILE A 157 -14.65 -13.53 -15.59
CA ILE A 157 -13.36 -14.19 -15.35
C ILE A 157 -12.41 -13.26 -14.60
N ILE A 158 -12.21 -12.04 -15.12
CA ILE A 158 -11.25 -11.08 -14.58
C ILE A 158 -11.71 -10.60 -13.21
N GLY A 159 -13.01 -10.29 -13.05
CA GLY A 159 -13.58 -9.88 -11.78
C GLY A 159 -13.47 -10.97 -10.70
N PHE A 160 -13.62 -12.25 -11.05
CA PHE A 160 -13.41 -13.35 -10.11
C PHE A 160 -11.94 -13.39 -9.60
N VAL A 161 -10.97 -13.27 -10.50
CA VAL A 161 -9.55 -13.21 -10.12
C VAL A 161 -9.28 -12.03 -9.18
N PHE A 162 -9.79 -10.84 -9.50
CA PHE A 162 -9.61 -9.67 -8.64
C PHE A 162 -10.33 -9.79 -7.28
N LYS A 163 -11.45 -10.49 -7.21
CA LYS A 163 -12.11 -10.81 -5.93
C LYS A 163 -11.24 -11.68 -5.04
N ILE A 164 -10.56 -12.68 -5.61
CA ILE A 164 -9.59 -13.50 -4.87
C ILE A 164 -8.40 -12.65 -4.41
N ILE A 165 -7.81 -11.86 -5.29
CA ILE A 165 -6.69 -10.96 -4.96
C ILE A 165 -7.12 -9.95 -3.89
N GLY A 166 -8.30 -9.34 -4.03
CA GLY A 166 -8.88 -8.42 -3.06
C GLY A 166 -9.08 -9.05 -1.69
N PHE A 167 -9.49 -10.32 -1.63
CA PHE A 167 -9.61 -11.06 -0.38
C PHE A 167 -8.25 -11.23 0.33
N PHE A 168 -7.22 -11.69 -0.38
CA PHE A 168 -5.88 -11.80 0.21
C PHE A 168 -5.29 -10.45 0.59
N PHE A 169 -5.58 -9.41 -0.19
CA PHE A 169 -5.20 -8.04 0.14
C PHE A 169 -5.83 -7.57 1.45
N LEU A 170 -7.13 -7.83 1.66
CA LEU A 170 -7.83 -7.52 2.90
C LEU A 170 -7.26 -8.26 4.10
N VAL A 171 -7.04 -9.58 3.94
CA VAL A 171 -6.45 -10.40 4.99
C VAL A 171 -5.08 -9.82 5.39
N SER A 172 -4.23 -9.51 4.42
CA SER A 172 -2.94 -8.86 4.65
C SER A 172 -3.09 -7.50 5.37
N MET A 173 -4.09 -6.72 5.02
CA MET A 173 -4.35 -5.42 5.60
C MET A 173 -4.82 -5.52 7.06
N ILE A 174 -5.70 -6.49 7.37
CA ILE A 174 -6.15 -6.78 8.72
C ILE A 174 -4.97 -7.19 9.60
N PHE A 175 -4.09 -8.08 9.12
CA PHE A 175 -2.89 -8.47 9.87
C PHE A 175 -1.96 -7.28 10.14
N LYS A 176 -1.77 -6.39 9.17
CA LYS A 176 -0.97 -5.17 9.36
C LYS A 176 -1.60 -4.23 10.39
N MET A 177 -2.92 -4.10 10.38
CA MET A 177 -3.66 -3.29 11.36
C MET A 177 -3.52 -3.88 12.77
N LEU A 178 -3.71 -5.18 12.92
CA LEU A 178 -3.56 -5.87 14.21
C LEU A 178 -2.12 -5.74 14.73
N ASN A 179 -1.13 -5.89 13.84
CA ASN A 179 0.28 -5.72 14.21
C ASN A 179 0.59 -4.28 14.65
N ALA A 180 0.03 -3.28 13.97
CA ALA A 180 0.19 -1.87 14.35
C ALA A 180 -0.48 -1.57 15.68
N ILE A 181 -1.69 -2.08 15.94
CA ILE A 181 -2.40 -1.92 17.21
C ILE A 181 -1.61 -2.58 18.33
N ASN A 182 -1.15 -3.82 18.13
CA ASN A 182 -0.37 -4.53 19.14
C ASN A 182 0.97 -3.82 19.44
N TYR A 183 1.60 -3.24 18.42
CA TYR A 183 2.81 -2.44 18.62
C TYR A 183 2.56 -1.19 19.48
N ILE A 184 1.43 -0.51 19.27
CA ILE A 184 1.04 0.65 20.08
C ILE A 184 0.74 0.25 21.54
N LEU A 185 0.10 -0.90 21.76
CA LEU A 185 -0.33 -1.35 23.08
C LEU A 185 0.81 -2.02 23.89
N SER A 186 1.65 -2.80 23.23
CA SER A 186 2.62 -3.70 23.88
C SER A 186 4.07 -3.30 23.62
N GLY A 187 4.32 -2.32 22.73
CA GLY A 187 5.67 -1.96 22.29
C GLY A 187 6.39 -3.02 21.45
N LYS A 188 5.72 -4.15 21.15
CA LYS A 188 6.29 -5.28 20.40
C LYS A 188 5.37 -5.66 19.23
N PRO A 189 5.91 -5.88 18.01
CA PRO A 189 5.12 -6.40 16.91
C PRO A 189 4.71 -7.87 17.17
N ILE A 190 3.52 -8.28 16.69
CA ILE A 190 3.07 -9.68 16.76
C ILE A 190 3.99 -10.59 15.92
N VAL A 191 4.44 -10.07 14.77
CA VAL A 191 5.37 -10.75 13.88
C VAL A 191 6.66 -9.94 13.80
N ASP A 192 7.71 -10.41 14.48
CA ASP A 192 9.05 -9.83 14.37
C ASP A 192 9.83 -10.58 13.30
N VAL A 193 9.90 -9.98 12.12
CA VAL A 193 10.63 -10.54 10.97
C VAL A 193 12.14 -10.63 11.25
N ARG A 194 12.66 -9.87 12.23
CA ARG A 194 14.09 -9.88 12.58
C ARG A 194 14.51 -11.19 13.25
N THR A 195 13.67 -11.78 14.09
CA THR A 195 14.01 -13.00 14.82
C THR A 195 14.07 -14.23 13.95
N SER A 196 13.27 -14.31 12.87
CA SER A 196 13.27 -15.45 11.95
C SER A 196 14.51 -15.53 11.07
N PHE A 197 15.16 -14.39 10.76
CA PHE A 197 16.40 -14.36 9.96
C PHE A 197 17.68 -14.50 10.80
N GLN A 198 17.67 -14.02 12.06
CA GLN A 198 18.82 -14.19 12.97
C GLN A 198 18.94 -15.61 13.54
N SER A 199 17.82 -16.30 13.73
CA SER A 199 17.82 -17.70 14.17
C SER A 199 18.49 -18.63 13.14
N LYS A 200 18.34 -18.34 11.84
CA LYS A 200 18.98 -19.12 10.76
C LYS A 200 20.49 -18.86 10.61
N LYS A 201 20.97 -17.72 11.11
CA LYS A 201 22.39 -17.36 10.99
C LYS A 201 23.24 -17.84 12.16
N LYS A 202 22.60 -18.24 13.26
CA LYS A 202 23.30 -18.74 14.46
C LYS A 202 23.64 -20.24 14.44
N ASP A 203 22.96 -20.99 13.57
CA ASP A 203 23.22 -22.44 13.46
C ASP A 203 24.28 -22.80 12.42
N ASP A 204 24.67 -21.84 11.54
CA ASP A 204 25.70 -22.11 10.50
C ASP A 204 27.12 -21.71 10.91
N ASP A 205 27.32 -21.03 12.06
CA ASP A 205 28.64 -20.57 12.52
C ASP A 205 29.31 -21.54 13.54
N GLN A 206 28.77 -22.76 13.72
CA GLN A 206 29.51 -23.83 14.37
C GLN A 206 30.39 -24.56 13.35
N PHE A 207 31.39 -23.85 12.82
CA PHE A 207 32.55 -24.52 12.25
C PHE A 207 33.53 -24.83 13.38
N ASP A 208 33.80 -26.11 13.52
CA ASP A 208 34.72 -26.71 14.47
C ASP A 208 36.07 -26.01 14.46
N ASP A 209 36.60 -25.77 15.65
CA ASP A 209 37.98 -25.38 15.89
C ASP A 209 38.91 -26.44 15.26
N PHE A 210 39.64 -26.06 14.23
CA PHE A 210 40.74 -26.88 13.72
C PHE A 210 41.88 -26.85 14.75
N GLU A 211 42.12 -27.95 15.44
CA GLU A 211 43.34 -28.16 16.21
C GLU A 211 44.55 -28.17 15.29
N GLU A 212 45.45 -27.20 15.43
CA GLU A 212 46.76 -27.17 14.81
C GLU A 212 47.61 -28.26 15.44
N ILE A 213 47.85 -29.38 14.73
CA ILE A 213 48.82 -30.41 15.12
C ILE A 213 50.21 -29.81 14.85
N LYS A 214 50.92 -29.46 15.92
CA LYS A 214 52.38 -29.15 15.85
C LYS A 214 53.10 -30.47 15.73
N GLU A 215 53.72 -30.70 14.56
CA GLU A 215 54.71 -31.76 14.36
C GLU A 215 56.03 -31.31 15.09
N GLU A 216 56.54 -32.18 15.96
CA GLU A 216 57.90 -32.14 16.53
C GLU A 216 58.98 -32.63 15.54
#